data_529e5fdbdd407721ec9ac259e9c9efcd
#
_entry.id   529e5fdbdd407721ec9ac259e9c9efcd
#
_cell.length_a   1.000
_cell.length_b   1.000
_cell.length_c   1.000
_cell.angle_alpha   90.00
_cell.angle_beta   90.00
_cell.angle_gamma   90.00
#
_symmetry.space_group_name_H-M   'P 1'
#
loop_
_entity.id
_entity.type
_entity.pdbx_description
1 polymer ?
#
loop_
_entity_poly.entity_id
_entity_poly.type
_entity_poly.pdbx_seq_one_letter_code
_entity_poly.pdbx_strand_id
1 'polypeptide(L)'
;MCQVSMEQNMTETSAGQAVQQPPSQATIADLMRPPPTTIEPADHAAAAAYLMKHAGTTALVVLDAKTGQPVGIITEADITHAVADGKDPNEVRIHDLMTPDPTIINTTASIRDAAIIMTRGHFRHLPVTSDSGLVGMVEITDVCRALIGPFPFE
;
A
#
# COMPACT_ATOMS: atom_id res chain seq x y z
N MET A 1 -44.78 53.64 29.34
CA MET A 1 -43.63 52.99 29.89
C MET A 1 -43.52 51.66 29.22
N CYS A 2 -42.81 51.61 28.13
CA CYS A 2 -42.55 50.35 27.38
C CYS A 2 -41.06 50.19 27.29
N GLN A 3 -40.54 49.13 27.88
CA GLN A 3 -39.19 48.66 27.67
C GLN A 3 -39.21 47.61 26.60
N VAL A 4 -38.52 47.91 25.52
CA VAL A 4 -38.29 46.99 24.43
C VAL A 4 -36.87 46.43 24.60
N SER A 5 -36.79 45.18 24.97
CA SER A 5 -35.52 44.48 24.98
C SER A 5 -35.21 43.98 23.58
N MET A 6 -34.19 44.51 23.00
CA MET A 6 -33.57 43.97 21.77
C MET A 6 -32.62 42.85 22.15
N GLU A 7 -33.00 41.64 21.91
CA GLU A 7 -32.07 40.51 21.90
C GLU A 7 -31.49 40.35 20.50
N GLN A 8 -30.21 40.66 20.41
CA GLN A 8 -29.43 40.43 19.21
C GLN A 8 -29.08 38.98 19.14
N ASN A 9 -29.65 38.30 18.19
CA ASN A 9 -29.32 36.94 17.86
C ASN A 9 -28.11 36.93 16.91
N MET A 10 -26.92 36.76 17.46
CA MET A 10 -25.72 36.52 16.66
C MET A 10 -25.59 35.03 16.42
N THR A 11 -26.03 34.59 15.27
CA THR A 11 -25.75 33.27 14.74
C THR A 11 -24.31 33.27 14.16
N GLU A 12 -23.38 32.84 14.95
CA GLU A 12 -22.07 32.50 14.43
C GLU A 12 -22.15 31.13 13.72
N THR A 13 -22.17 31.18 12.41
CA THR A 13 -21.99 30.00 11.57
C THR A 13 -20.50 29.71 11.49
N SER A 14 -20.00 28.95 12.43
CA SER A 14 -18.70 28.32 12.32
C SER A 14 -18.84 27.02 11.54
N ALA A 15 -18.69 27.11 10.25
CA ALA A 15 -18.52 25.94 9.41
C ALA A 15 -17.10 25.37 9.58
N GLY A 16 -16.87 24.74 10.72
CA GLY A 16 -15.75 23.87 10.90
C GLY A 16 -16.00 22.61 10.07
N GLN A 17 -15.35 22.53 8.91
CA GLN A 17 -15.28 21.26 8.17
C GLN A 17 -14.56 20.27 9.06
N ALA A 18 -15.34 19.40 9.69
CA ALA A 18 -14.83 18.24 10.38
C ALA A 18 -14.16 17.35 9.31
N VAL A 19 -12.84 17.27 9.34
CA VAL A 19 -12.11 16.21 8.66
C VAL A 19 -12.67 14.91 9.24
N GLN A 20 -13.49 14.21 8.45
CA GLN A 20 -14.05 12.93 8.86
C GLN A 20 -12.89 11.97 9.05
N GLN A 21 -12.62 11.63 10.29
CA GLN A 21 -11.70 10.55 10.60
C GLN A 21 -12.25 9.29 9.97
N PRO A 22 -11.39 8.46 9.34
CA PRO A 22 -11.82 7.16 8.82
C PRO A 22 -12.45 6.38 9.99
N PRO A 23 -13.44 5.54 9.71
CA PRO A 23 -14.10 4.76 10.75
C PRO A 23 -13.04 4.03 11.58
N SER A 24 -13.06 4.25 12.88
CA SER A 24 -12.01 3.86 13.83
C SER A 24 -11.82 2.34 13.97
N GLN A 25 -12.39 1.54 13.08
CA GLN A 25 -12.38 0.08 13.08
C GLN A 25 -11.90 -0.57 11.78
N ALA A 26 -11.65 0.18 10.70
CA ALA A 26 -11.14 -0.39 9.46
C ALA A 26 -9.68 -0.84 9.62
N THR A 27 -9.41 -2.07 9.22
CA THR A 27 -8.09 -2.71 9.29
C THR A 27 -7.50 -2.94 7.89
N ILE A 28 -6.27 -3.40 7.85
CA ILE A 28 -5.61 -3.77 6.59
C ILE A 28 -6.35 -4.89 5.87
N ALA A 29 -7.02 -5.80 6.60
CA ALA A 29 -7.84 -6.85 6.00
C ALA A 29 -8.96 -6.29 5.10
N ASP A 30 -9.51 -5.11 5.45
CA ASP A 30 -10.58 -4.45 4.67
C ASP A 30 -10.05 -3.74 3.41
N LEU A 31 -8.75 -3.45 3.37
CA LEU A 31 -8.11 -2.63 2.34
C LEU A 31 -7.24 -3.44 1.38
N MET A 32 -6.64 -4.53 1.86
CA MET A 32 -5.70 -5.32 1.08
C MET A 32 -6.35 -5.91 -0.16
N ARG A 33 -5.57 -6.06 -1.22
CA ARG A 33 -5.95 -6.82 -2.39
C ARG A 33 -5.70 -8.31 -2.14
N PRO A 34 -6.59 -9.21 -2.64
CA PRO A 34 -6.42 -10.65 -2.46
C PRO A 34 -5.18 -11.18 -3.20
N PRO A 35 -4.81 -12.46 -3.00
CA PRO A 35 -3.42 -12.92 -2.98
C PRO A 35 -2.58 -12.28 -4.06
N PRO A 36 -1.46 -11.65 -3.69
CA PRO A 36 -0.61 -11.00 -4.68
C PRO A 36 -0.04 -12.04 -5.62
N THR A 37 0.17 -11.65 -6.87
CA THR A 37 1.03 -12.42 -7.77
C THR A 37 2.43 -12.47 -7.17
N THR A 38 3.01 -13.65 -7.08
CA THR A 38 4.32 -13.88 -6.47
C THR A 38 5.31 -14.39 -7.49
N ILE A 39 6.58 -14.30 -7.15
CA ILE A 39 7.70 -14.77 -7.98
C ILE A 39 8.77 -15.39 -7.08
N GLU A 40 9.63 -16.23 -7.64
CA GLU A 40 10.72 -16.87 -6.90
C GLU A 40 12.07 -16.15 -7.11
N PRO A 41 13.00 -16.27 -6.15
CA PRO A 41 14.31 -15.62 -6.26
C PRO A 41 15.12 -16.04 -7.48
N ALA A 42 14.92 -17.27 -7.95
CA ALA A 42 15.64 -17.85 -9.09
C ALA A 42 15.04 -17.49 -10.46
N ASP A 43 13.87 -16.86 -10.48
CA ASP A 43 13.25 -16.42 -11.73
C ASP A 43 14.02 -15.24 -12.35
N HIS A 44 13.73 -14.95 -13.62
CA HIS A 44 14.34 -13.83 -14.33
C HIS A 44 13.52 -12.54 -14.21
N ALA A 45 14.18 -11.40 -14.30
CA ALA A 45 13.53 -10.10 -14.26
C ALA A 45 12.47 -9.92 -15.36
N ALA A 46 12.66 -10.52 -16.53
CA ALA A 46 11.68 -10.52 -17.61
C ALA A 46 10.36 -11.20 -17.22
N ALA A 47 10.42 -12.27 -16.42
CA ALA A 47 9.22 -12.92 -15.87
C ALA A 47 8.48 -12.00 -14.91
N ALA A 48 9.20 -11.27 -14.04
CA ALA A 48 8.58 -10.29 -13.15
C ALA A 48 7.88 -9.17 -13.93
N ALA A 49 8.53 -8.60 -14.94
CA ALA A 49 7.95 -7.57 -15.80
C ALA A 49 6.67 -8.06 -16.49
N TYR A 50 6.68 -9.29 -16.99
CA TYR A 50 5.51 -9.92 -17.61
C TYR A 50 4.36 -10.06 -16.61
N LEU A 51 4.64 -10.59 -15.42
CA LEU A 51 3.64 -10.78 -14.36
C LEU A 51 3.05 -9.44 -13.87
N MET A 52 3.88 -8.42 -13.65
CA MET A 52 3.43 -7.08 -13.26
C MET A 52 2.48 -6.49 -14.30
N LYS A 53 2.84 -6.57 -15.58
CA LYS A 53 1.99 -6.10 -16.69
C LYS A 53 0.64 -6.79 -16.71
N HIS A 54 0.60 -8.12 -16.55
CA HIS A 54 -0.64 -8.90 -16.65
C HIS A 54 -1.50 -8.80 -15.39
N ALA A 55 -0.89 -8.67 -14.23
CA ALA A 55 -1.61 -8.47 -12.96
C ALA A 55 -2.04 -7.01 -12.72
N GLY A 56 -1.53 -6.06 -13.52
CA GLY A 56 -1.80 -4.63 -13.33
C GLY A 56 -1.22 -4.09 -12.02
N THR A 57 -0.07 -4.61 -11.61
CA THR A 57 0.64 -4.21 -10.39
C THR A 57 2.05 -3.72 -10.71
N THR A 58 2.62 -2.92 -9.84
CA THR A 58 3.97 -2.36 -9.97
C THR A 58 4.98 -3.03 -9.05
N ALA A 59 4.56 -4.05 -8.31
CA ALA A 59 5.41 -4.81 -7.41
C ALA A 59 4.94 -6.25 -7.27
N LEU A 60 5.89 -7.16 -7.02
CA LEU A 60 5.64 -8.56 -6.70
C LEU A 60 6.33 -8.94 -5.40
N VAL A 61 5.68 -9.78 -4.61
CA VAL A 61 6.33 -10.41 -3.45
C VAL A 61 7.16 -11.58 -3.93
N VAL A 62 8.40 -11.63 -3.46
CA VAL A 62 9.31 -12.75 -3.74
C VAL A 62 9.17 -13.76 -2.62
N LEU A 63 8.75 -14.97 -2.95
CA LEU A 63 8.59 -16.07 -2.00
C LEU A 63 9.72 -17.07 -2.13
N ASP A 64 10.18 -17.58 -1.00
CA ASP A 64 11.04 -18.76 -0.99
C ASP A 64 10.24 -19.99 -1.41
N ALA A 65 10.72 -20.71 -2.43
CA ALA A 65 10.03 -21.87 -3.01
C ALA A 65 9.85 -23.03 -2.03
N LYS A 66 10.69 -23.15 -1.00
CA LYS A 66 10.66 -24.24 -0.04
C LYS A 66 9.76 -23.95 1.14
N THR A 67 9.79 -22.71 1.63
CA THR A 67 9.09 -22.33 2.86
C THR A 67 7.79 -21.55 2.58
N GLY A 68 7.63 -20.99 1.36
CA GLY A 68 6.51 -20.12 1.01
C GLY A 68 6.52 -18.77 1.77
N GLN A 69 7.64 -18.42 2.40
CA GLN A 69 7.76 -17.18 3.16
C GLN A 69 8.21 -16.02 2.27
N PRO A 70 7.73 -14.80 2.51
CA PRO A 70 8.22 -13.61 1.85
C PRO A 70 9.70 -13.38 2.17
N VAL A 71 10.55 -13.40 1.15
CA VAL A 71 12.01 -13.16 1.27
C VAL A 71 12.45 -11.87 0.61
N GLY A 72 11.60 -11.24 -0.18
CA GLY A 72 11.90 -9.99 -0.85
C GLY A 72 10.66 -9.38 -1.49
N ILE A 73 10.89 -8.19 -2.05
CA ILE A 73 9.95 -7.51 -2.93
C ILE A 73 10.72 -7.01 -4.15
N ILE A 74 10.13 -7.13 -5.33
CA ILE A 74 10.67 -6.60 -6.60
C ILE A 74 9.67 -5.64 -7.20
N THR A 75 10.14 -4.50 -7.69
CA THR A 75 9.32 -3.43 -8.24
C THR A 75 9.68 -3.14 -9.71
N GLU A 76 8.79 -2.44 -10.42
CA GLU A 76 9.10 -1.93 -11.77
C GLU A 76 10.36 -1.05 -11.77
N ALA A 77 10.58 -0.26 -10.70
CA ALA A 77 11.75 0.59 -10.57
C ALA A 77 13.04 -0.24 -10.54
N ASP A 78 13.06 -1.37 -9.83
CA ASP A 78 14.23 -2.24 -9.75
C ASP A 78 14.59 -2.80 -11.13
N ILE A 79 13.59 -3.21 -11.90
CA ILE A 79 13.77 -3.71 -13.26
C ILE A 79 14.26 -2.59 -14.19
N THR A 80 13.65 -1.40 -14.08
CA THR A 80 14.05 -0.23 -14.89
C THR A 80 15.48 0.18 -14.61
N HIS A 81 15.90 0.19 -13.34
CA HIS A 81 17.28 0.50 -12.96
C HIS A 81 18.25 -0.56 -13.51
N ALA A 82 17.90 -1.84 -13.43
CA ALA A 82 18.71 -2.91 -13.98
C ALA A 82 18.93 -2.75 -15.49
N VAL A 83 17.88 -2.40 -16.23
CA VAL A 83 17.97 -2.11 -17.67
C VAL A 83 18.85 -0.89 -17.94
N ALA A 84 18.70 0.19 -17.16
CA ALA A 84 19.53 1.39 -17.27
C ALA A 84 21.01 1.11 -17.00
N ASP A 85 21.29 0.13 -16.11
CA ASP A 85 22.66 -0.34 -15.83
C ASP A 85 23.19 -1.33 -16.87
N GLY A 86 22.44 -1.59 -17.95
CA GLY A 86 22.86 -2.46 -19.06
C GLY A 86 22.69 -3.96 -18.78
N LYS A 87 21.96 -4.34 -17.74
CA LYS A 87 21.64 -5.75 -17.45
C LYS A 87 20.56 -6.27 -18.40
N ASP A 88 20.71 -7.51 -18.85
CA ASP A 88 19.68 -8.17 -19.66
C ASP A 88 18.61 -8.76 -18.73
N PRO A 89 17.34 -8.31 -18.83
CA PRO A 89 16.25 -8.84 -18.02
C PRO A 89 15.98 -10.34 -18.21
N ASN A 90 16.42 -10.93 -19.33
CA ASN A 90 16.30 -12.36 -19.59
C ASN A 90 17.37 -13.20 -18.90
N GLU A 91 18.42 -12.58 -18.39
CA GLU A 91 19.53 -13.27 -17.73
C GLU A 91 19.61 -12.96 -16.24
N VAL A 92 19.33 -11.69 -15.84
CA VAL A 92 19.41 -11.28 -14.44
C VAL A 92 18.30 -11.92 -13.60
N ARG A 93 18.69 -12.40 -12.44
CA ARG A 93 17.78 -13.09 -11.51
C ARG A 93 17.12 -12.11 -10.55
N ILE A 94 15.94 -12.49 -10.05
CA ILE A 94 15.18 -11.69 -9.08
C ILE A 94 15.99 -11.44 -7.81
N HIS A 95 16.70 -12.44 -7.28
CA HIS A 95 17.50 -12.30 -6.07
C HIS A 95 18.63 -11.26 -6.18
N ASP A 96 19.07 -10.94 -7.40
CA ASP A 96 20.10 -9.92 -7.64
C ASP A 96 19.51 -8.48 -7.66
N LEU A 97 18.21 -8.35 -7.79
CA LEU A 97 17.51 -7.07 -7.94
C LEU A 97 16.56 -6.76 -6.79
N MET A 98 15.98 -7.76 -6.16
CA MET A 98 14.96 -7.56 -5.11
C MET A 98 15.51 -6.83 -3.90
N THR A 99 14.63 -6.13 -3.20
CA THR A 99 14.90 -5.70 -1.83
C THR A 99 14.65 -6.89 -0.91
N PRO A 100 15.68 -7.41 -0.22
CA PRO A 100 15.53 -8.51 0.73
C PRO A 100 14.84 -8.05 2.02
N ASP A 101 14.38 -9.02 2.82
CA ASP A 101 13.75 -8.79 4.12
C ASP A 101 12.64 -7.73 4.05
N PRO A 102 11.55 -7.98 3.31
CA PRO A 102 10.53 -6.99 3.06
C PRO A 102 9.82 -6.62 4.36
N THR A 103 9.53 -5.33 4.51
CA THR A 103 8.65 -4.89 5.59
C THR A 103 7.24 -5.40 5.31
N ILE A 104 6.70 -6.17 6.25
CA ILE A 104 5.36 -6.76 6.17
C ILE A 104 4.43 -6.11 7.18
N ILE A 105 3.12 -6.24 6.95
CA ILE A 105 2.10 -5.76 7.87
C ILE A 105 1.07 -6.87 8.12
N ASN A 106 0.51 -6.90 9.33
CA ASN A 106 -0.51 -7.88 9.67
C ASN A 106 -1.91 -7.41 9.25
N THR A 107 -2.80 -8.35 8.95
CA THR A 107 -4.21 -8.09 8.59
C THR A 107 -4.96 -7.26 9.63
N THR A 108 -4.59 -7.38 10.90
CA THR A 108 -5.25 -6.69 12.04
C THR A 108 -4.72 -5.28 12.29
N ALA A 109 -3.64 -4.88 11.60
CA ALA A 109 -3.07 -3.54 11.74
C ALA A 109 -4.04 -2.47 11.22
N SER A 110 -3.91 -1.26 11.74
CA SER A 110 -4.72 -0.13 11.31
C SER A 110 -4.21 0.45 9.97
N ILE A 111 -5.10 1.10 9.23
CA ILE A 111 -4.74 1.84 8.01
C ILE A 111 -3.72 2.94 8.33
N ARG A 112 -3.84 3.56 9.51
CA ARG A 112 -2.89 4.58 9.98
C ARG A 112 -1.49 4.01 10.19
N ASP A 113 -1.37 2.80 10.73
CA ASP A 113 -0.07 2.14 10.91
C ASP A 113 0.60 1.88 9.56
N ALA A 114 -0.17 1.41 8.57
CA ALA A 114 0.34 1.25 7.21
C ALA A 114 0.86 2.57 6.64
N ALA A 115 0.10 3.66 6.78
CA ALA A 115 0.52 4.98 6.32
C ALA A 115 1.83 5.43 6.98
N ILE A 116 1.98 5.21 8.28
CA ILE A 116 3.20 5.55 9.02
C ILE A 116 4.39 4.73 8.52
N ILE A 117 4.23 3.41 8.37
CA ILE A 117 5.27 2.51 7.88
C ILE A 117 5.71 2.91 6.47
N MET A 118 4.75 3.12 5.57
CA MET A 118 5.02 3.52 4.18
C MET A 118 5.75 4.86 4.10
N THR A 119 5.32 5.84 4.90
CA THR A 119 5.92 7.18 4.90
C THR A 119 7.34 7.16 5.45
N ARG A 120 7.57 6.46 6.55
CA ARG A 120 8.91 6.39 7.18
C ARG A 120 9.91 5.58 6.36
N GLY A 121 9.46 4.49 5.77
CA GLY A 121 10.29 3.58 4.98
C GLY A 121 10.38 3.93 3.49
N HIS A 122 9.64 4.94 3.03
CA HIS A 122 9.47 5.27 1.61
C HIS A 122 8.94 4.07 0.78
N PHE A 123 8.12 3.23 1.40
CA PHE A 123 7.50 2.08 0.74
C PHE A 123 6.19 2.49 0.07
N ARG A 124 5.94 1.93 -1.12
CA ARG A 124 4.67 2.10 -1.85
C ARG A 124 3.80 0.86 -1.78
N HIS A 125 4.37 -0.26 -1.35
CA HIS A 125 3.74 -1.56 -1.25
C HIS A 125 4.15 -2.23 0.06
N LEU A 126 3.19 -2.83 0.75
CA LEU A 126 3.45 -3.65 1.93
C LEU A 126 2.79 -5.02 1.73
N PRO A 127 3.55 -6.11 1.73
CA PRO A 127 2.99 -7.45 1.82
C PRO A 127 2.20 -7.62 3.12
N VAL A 128 1.03 -8.23 3.01
CA VAL A 128 0.15 -8.46 4.16
C VAL A 128 0.20 -9.92 4.55
N THR A 129 0.46 -10.17 5.81
CA THR A 129 0.54 -11.53 6.37
C THR A 129 -0.51 -11.75 7.45
N SER A 130 -0.87 -13.01 7.64
CA SER A 130 -1.64 -13.52 8.77
C SER A 130 -0.92 -14.74 9.34
N ASP A 131 -1.54 -15.43 10.29
CA ASP A 131 -1.00 -16.68 10.84
C ASP A 131 -0.82 -17.78 9.77
N SER A 132 -1.55 -17.70 8.67
CA SER A 132 -1.44 -18.61 7.52
C SER A 132 -0.35 -18.23 6.49
N GLY A 133 0.39 -17.14 6.70
CA GLY A 133 1.42 -16.63 5.80
C GLY A 133 0.96 -15.42 5.00
N LEU A 134 1.49 -15.26 3.78
CA LEU A 134 1.15 -14.16 2.88
C LEU A 134 -0.30 -14.27 2.40
N VAL A 135 -1.09 -13.23 2.64
CA VAL A 135 -2.53 -13.20 2.29
C VAL A 135 -2.93 -12.06 1.37
N GLY A 136 -2.06 -11.08 1.16
CA GLY A 136 -2.38 -9.95 0.29
C GLY A 136 -1.25 -8.95 0.16
N MET A 137 -1.58 -7.84 -0.47
CA MET A 137 -0.72 -6.67 -0.57
C MET A 137 -1.58 -5.40 -0.42
N VAL A 138 -1.02 -4.39 0.22
CA VAL A 138 -1.62 -3.06 0.29
C VAL A 138 -0.71 -2.05 -0.41
N GLU A 139 -1.32 -1.18 -1.21
CA GLU A 139 -0.63 -0.12 -1.93
C GLU A 139 -0.88 1.24 -1.28
N ILE A 140 0.07 2.15 -1.44
CA ILE A 140 -0.04 3.50 -0.86
C ILE A 140 -1.27 4.26 -1.38
N THR A 141 -1.68 4.02 -2.62
CA THR A 141 -2.88 4.62 -3.20
C THR A 141 -4.16 4.19 -2.51
N ASP A 142 -4.24 2.93 -2.09
CA ASP A 142 -5.38 2.39 -1.35
C ASP A 142 -5.42 2.97 0.07
N VAL A 143 -4.25 3.09 0.71
CA VAL A 143 -4.10 3.74 2.03
C VAL A 143 -4.52 5.20 1.97
N CYS A 144 -4.04 5.95 0.98
CA CYS A 144 -4.41 7.36 0.78
C CYS A 144 -5.92 7.50 0.56
N ARG A 145 -6.51 6.67 -0.31
CA ARG A 145 -7.96 6.70 -0.57
C ARG A 145 -8.77 6.44 0.69
N ALA A 146 -8.35 5.47 1.50
CA ALA A 146 -9.03 5.16 2.76
C ALA A 146 -8.93 6.28 3.79
N LEU A 147 -7.80 7.01 3.83
CA LEU A 147 -7.59 8.14 4.74
C LEU A 147 -8.31 9.42 4.31
N ILE A 148 -8.42 9.67 3.01
CA ILE A 148 -9.05 10.87 2.46
C ILE A 148 -10.58 10.72 2.46
N GLY A 149 -11.08 9.50 2.33
CA GLY A 149 -12.50 9.22 2.14
C GLY A 149 -12.97 9.38 0.69
N PRO A 150 -14.29 9.32 0.44
CA PRO A 150 -14.82 9.44 -0.92
C PRO A 150 -14.48 10.79 -1.52
N PHE A 151 -14.06 10.78 -2.79
CA PHE A 151 -13.77 12.02 -3.52
C PHE A 151 -15.06 12.81 -3.76
N PRO A 152 -15.07 14.11 -3.49
CA PRO A 152 -16.29 14.94 -3.62
C PRO A 152 -16.69 15.20 -5.08
N PHE A 153 -16.01 14.62 -6.07
CA PHE A 153 -16.20 14.86 -7.50
C PHE A 153 -16.56 13.61 -8.31
N GLU A 154 -17.00 12.55 -7.67
CA GLU A 154 -17.62 11.40 -8.35
C GLU A 154 -19.15 11.50 -8.37
#